data_65f58d4516069310f081d66209b2145b
#
_entry.id   65f58d4516069310f081d66209b2145b
#
_cell.length_a   1.000
_cell.length_b   1.000
_cell.length_c   1.000
_cell.angle_alpha   90.00
_cell.angle_beta   90.00
_cell.angle_gamma   90.00
#
_symmetry.space_group_name_H-M   'P 1'
#
loop_
_entity.id
_entity.type
_entity.pdbx_description
1 polymer ?
#
loop_
_entity_poly.entity_id
_entity_poly.type
_entity_poly.pdbx_seq_one_letter_code
_entity_poly.pdbx_strand_id
1 'polypeptide(L)'
;MATTTLPIFPLDTVLFPGMRLSVHVIEPRLREMVHQLAKTLDPSDRQLGVVAIREGYQIGRRYGRQSAHRVGCEALMVQAKDRPDDGSWDITLMGRRRMRVEELVSKTRTNAVATVTYPPDIEGPAGPESVTVALQAFEAYRNAVADHGGPQVAIDELPSEPIALSYALATATTLPLRERQVLLEAPHAAARLQRLTLMLRVELAAIQAVASLPATRLARTGWSPN
;
A
#
# COMPACT_ATOMS: atom_id res chain seq x y z
N MET A 1 -4.36 -11.12 -22.77
CA MET A 1 -3.70 -10.12 -21.90
C MET A 1 -2.20 -10.34 -22.00
N ALA A 2 -1.42 -9.27 -22.11
CA ALA A 2 0.03 -9.38 -22.11
C ALA A 2 0.51 -9.91 -20.76
N THR A 3 1.39 -10.90 -20.78
CA THR A 3 2.02 -11.47 -19.57
C THR A 3 3.47 -11.01 -19.51
N THR A 4 3.93 -10.71 -18.31
CA THR A 4 5.32 -10.32 -18.04
C THR A 4 5.83 -11.13 -16.86
N THR A 5 7.13 -11.33 -16.79
CA THR A 5 7.77 -12.02 -15.67
C THR A 5 8.50 -10.99 -14.79
N LEU A 6 8.16 -10.94 -13.51
CA LEU A 6 8.74 -10.00 -12.55
C LEU A 6 9.28 -10.70 -11.30
N PRO A 7 10.38 -10.22 -10.71
CA PRO A 7 10.76 -10.57 -9.35
C PRO A 7 9.71 -10.05 -8.37
N ILE A 8 9.31 -10.87 -7.40
CA ILE A 8 8.24 -10.54 -6.45
C ILE A 8 8.82 -10.12 -5.11
N PHE A 9 8.43 -8.94 -4.68
CA PHE A 9 8.84 -8.29 -3.44
C PHE A 9 7.66 -8.26 -2.46
N PRO A 10 7.61 -9.18 -1.49
CA PRO A 10 6.55 -9.23 -0.51
C PRO A 10 6.77 -8.18 0.59
N LEU A 11 5.72 -7.44 0.94
CA LEU A 11 5.73 -6.42 1.99
C LEU A 11 4.54 -6.60 2.94
N ASP A 12 4.65 -6.03 4.12
CA ASP A 12 3.58 -5.90 5.10
C ASP A 12 2.67 -4.67 4.86
N THR A 13 2.78 -4.08 3.69
CA THR A 13 1.97 -2.94 3.25
C THR A 13 1.50 -3.11 1.80
N VAL A 14 0.50 -2.33 1.42
CA VAL A 14 -0.03 -2.28 0.05
C VAL A 14 0.57 -1.08 -0.68
N LEU A 15 1.17 -1.33 -1.85
CA LEU A 15 1.61 -0.29 -2.76
C LEU A 15 0.51 0.00 -3.79
N PHE A 16 0.13 1.27 -3.92
CA PHE A 16 -0.81 1.71 -4.96
C PHE A 16 -0.08 2.30 -6.17
N PRO A 17 -0.67 2.25 -7.37
CA PRO A 17 -0.22 3.04 -8.51
C PRO A 17 -0.09 4.53 -8.15
N GLY A 18 1.02 5.16 -8.55
CA GLY A 18 1.37 6.55 -8.20
C GLY A 18 1.98 6.74 -6.80
N MET A 19 1.89 5.75 -5.91
CA MET A 19 2.44 5.85 -4.56
C MET A 19 3.96 5.74 -4.58
N ARG A 20 4.65 6.60 -3.80
CA ARG A 20 6.05 6.44 -3.42
C ARG A 20 6.15 5.74 -2.07
N LEU A 21 7.03 4.74 -1.98
CA LEU A 21 7.23 3.97 -0.76
C LEU A 21 8.72 3.82 -0.48
N SER A 22 9.16 4.31 0.67
CA SER A 22 10.53 4.07 1.16
C SER A 22 10.54 2.80 1.99
N VAL A 23 11.49 1.90 1.71
CA VAL A 23 11.61 0.61 2.37
C VAL A 23 13.05 0.41 2.83
N HIS A 24 13.22 0.03 4.09
CA HIS A 24 14.48 -0.44 4.64
C HIS A 24 14.56 -1.96 4.52
N VAL A 25 15.52 -2.47 3.74
CA VAL A 25 15.61 -3.87 3.33
C VAL A 25 16.74 -4.57 4.11
N ILE A 26 16.36 -5.37 5.10
CA ILE A 26 17.27 -6.15 5.95
C ILE A 26 17.26 -7.65 5.63
N GLU A 27 16.17 -8.17 5.09
CA GLU A 27 16.02 -9.60 4.80
C GLU A 27 16.99 -10.02 3.69
N PRO A 28 17.85 -11.05 3.92
CA PRO A 28 18.95 -11.39 3.02
C PRO A 28 18.55 -11.68 1.57
N ARG A 29 17.38 -12.30 1.36
CA ARG A 29 16.89 -12.62 0.02
C ARG A 29 16.46 -11.37 -0.74
N LEU A 30 15.79 -10.45 -0.06
CA LEU A 30 15.35 -9.20 -0.65
C LEU A 30 16.54 -8.27 -0.91
N ARG A 31 17.57 -8.29 -0.04
CA ARG A 31 18.83 -7.56 -0.27
C ARG A 31 19.51 -8.01 -1.55
N GLU A 32 19.60 -9.33 -1.79
CA GLU A 32 20.20 -9.86 -3.02
C GLU A 32 19.39 -9.44 -4.27
N MET A 33 18.05 -9.47 -4.19
CA MET A 33 17.19 -8.97 -5.27
C MET A 33 17.46 -7.48 -5.55
N VAL A 34 17.48 -6.64 -4.51
CA VAL A 34 17.77 -5.21 -4.64
C VAL A 34 19.15 -4.97 -5.24
N HIS A 35 20.17 -5.72 -4.77
CA HIS A 35 21.53 -5.63 -5.30
C HIS A 35 21.60 -5.94 -6.81
N GLN A 36 20.88 -6.99 -7.24
CA GLN A 36 20.81 -7.35 -8.66
C GLN A 36 20.10 -6.25 -9.48
N LEU A 37 18.96 -5.75 -9.00
CA LEU A 37 18.24 -4.68 -9.67
C LEU A 37 19.04 -3.36 -9.70
N ALA A 38 19.77 -3.05 -8.64
CA ALA A 38 20.60 -1.84 -8.59
C ALA A 38 21.74 -1.84 -9.64
N LYS A 39 22.24 -3.04 -10.03
CA LYS A 39 23.25 -3.21 -11.08
C LYS A 39 22.71 -3.08 -12.49
N THR A 40 21.39 -3.08 -12.68
CA THR A 40 20.77 -2.92 -13.99
C THR A 40 21.13 -1.55 -14.56
N LEU A 41 21.68 -1.53 -15.77
CA LEU A 41 22.22 -0.32 -16.41
C LEU A 41 21.13 0.73 -16.67
N ASP A 42 19.99 0.29 -17.21
CA ASP A 42 18.86 1.18 -17.44
C ASP A 42 17.98 1.23 -16.18
N PRO A 43 17.82 2.41 -15.55
CA PRO A 43 16.94 2.57 -14.42
C PRO A 43 15.47 2.15 -14.70
N SER A 44 15.01 2.24 -15.95
CA SER A 44 13.66 1.85 -16.35
C SER A 44 13.39 0.34 -16.23
N ASP A 45 14.45 -0.48 -16.23
CA ASP A 45 14.38 -1.93 -16.11
C ASP A 45 14.41 -2.42 -14.66
N ARG A 46 14.56 -1.52 -13.69
CA ARG A 46 14.53 -1.85 -12.25
C ARG A 46 13.12 -2.12 -11.75
N GLN A 47 12.43 -2.99 -12.45
CA GLN A 47 11.03 -3.30 -12.22
C GLN A 47 10.89 -4.52 -11.30
N LEU A 48 9.89 -4.48 -10.42
CA LEU A 48 9.53 -5.56 -9.52
C LEU A 48 8.03 -5.55 -9.22
N GLY A 49 7.51 -6.69 -8.79
CA GLY A 49 6.11 -6.82 -8.38
C GLY A 49 5.97 -6.78 -6.87
N VAL A 50 5.37 -5.74 -6.31
CA VAL A 50 5.07 -5.65 -4.88
C VAL A 50 3.74 -6.32 -4.59
N VAL A 51 3.73 -7.23 -3.60
CA VAL A 51 2.53 -7.90 -3.10
C VAL A 51 2.46 -7.81 -1.58
N ALA A 52 1.26 -7.59 -1.05
CA ALA A 52 1.06 -7.58 0.39
C ALA A 52 1.05 -9.02 0.94
N ILE A 53 1.70 -9.22 2.10
CA ILE A 53 1.68 -10.47 2.84
C ILE A 53 0.35 -10.54 3.60
N ARG A 54 -0.29 -11.71 3.58
CA ARG A 54 -1.51 -11.94 4.34
C ARG A 54 -1.23 -11.97 5.83
N GLU A 55 -2.18 -11.48 6.62
CA GLU A 55 -2.12 -11.53 8.08
C GLU A 55 -1.82 -12.96 8.58
N GLY A 56 -0.96 -13.06 9.60
CA GLY A 56 -0.50 -14.35 10.15
C GLY A 56 0.72 -14.95 9.46
N TYR A 57 1.25 -14.34 8.41
CA TYR A 57 2.48 -14.76 7.74
C TYR A 57 3.59 -13.73 7.96
N GLN A 58 4.81 -14.21 8.16
CA GLN A 58 5.99 -13.34 8.37
C GLN A 58 6.84 -13.25 7.10
N ILE A 59 7.43 -12.07 6.88
CA ILE A 59 8.52 -11.86 5.92
C ILE A 59 9.67 -12.80 6.33
N GLY A 60 10.26 -13.53 5.36
CA GLY A 60 11.41 -14.43 5.63
C GLY A 60 11.07 -15.90 5.77
N ARG A 61 9.83 -16.30 6.00
CA ARG A 61 9.40 -17.70 5.79
C ARG A 61 9.11 -17.93 4.31
N ARG A 62 9.21 -19.19 3.85
CA ARG A 62 9.06 -19.55 2.43
C ARG A 62 7.83 -18.87 1.82
N TYR A 63 8.06 -17.91 0.92
CA TYR A 63 7.01 -17.32 0.11
C TYR A 63 6.25 -18.42 -0.63
N GLY A 64 4.95 -18.51 -0.41
CA GLY A 64 4.07 -19.47 -1.05
C GLY A 64 2.79 -18.79 -1.54
N ARG A 65 2.05 -19.45 -2.46
CA ARG A 65 0.76 -18.94 -2.99
C ARG A 65 -0.25 -18.54 -1.91
N GLN A 66 -0.13 -19.10 -0.70
CA GLN A 66 -1.06 -18.85 0.41
C GLN A 66 -0.63 -17.70 1.33
N SER A 67 0.65 -17.29 1.27
CA SER A 67 1.21 -16.30 2.20
C SER A 67 1.10 -14.85 1.73
N ALA A 68 0.73 -14.61 0.46
CA ALA A 68 0.56 -13.27 -0.08
C ALA A 68 -0.71 -13.13 -0.90
N HIS A 69 -1.12 -11.88 -1.10
CA HIS A 69 -2.21 -11.54 -2.00
C HIS A 69 -1.79 -11.73 -3.46
N ARG A 70 -2.76 -12.07 -4.31
CA ARG A 70 -2.51 -12.24 -5.75
C ARG A 70 -2.50 -10.92 -6.51
N VAL A 71 -3.24 -9.95 -6.04
CA VAL A 71 -3.26 -8.61 -6.62
C VAL A 71 -2.23 -7.76 -5.89
N GLY A 72 -1.37 -7.14 -6.65
CA GLY A 72 -0.31 -6.26 -6.18
C GLY A 72 -0.11 -5.09 -7.14
N CYS A 73 1.05 -4.46 -7.03
CA CYS A 73 1.44 -3.35 -7.88
C CYS A 73 2.82 -3.59 -8.48
N GLU A 74 2.95 -3.43 -9.79
CA GLU A 74 4.25 -3.29 -10.44
C GLU A 74 4.87 -1.99 -9.95
N ALA A 75 6.12 -2.06 -9.56
CA ALA A 75 6.88 -0.92 -9.06
C ALA A 75 8.18 -0.74 -9.82
N LEU A 76 8.63 0.50 -9.91
CA LEU A 76 9.97 0.89 -10.34
C LEU A 76 10.79 1.25 -9.11
N MET A 77 11.97 0.66 -8.95
CA MET A 77 12.93 1.07 -7.95
C MET A 77 13.65 2.33 -8.44
N VAL A 78 13.18 3.49 -7.96
CA VAL A 78 13.68 4.80 -8.40
C VAL A 78 14.95 5.25 -7.67
N GLN A 79 15.18 4.70 -6.46
CA GLN A 79 16.36 4.96 -5.66
C GLN A 79 16.78 3.71 -4.91
N ALA A 80 18.07 3.47 -4.81
CA ALA A 80 18.67 2.43 -3.98
C ALA A 80 19.96 2.95 -3.37
N LYS A 81 20.09 2.86 -2.04
CA LYS A 81 21.27 3.25 -1.29
C LYS A 81 21.73 2.06 -0.45
N ASP A 82 22.94 1.60 -0.72
CA ASP A 82 23.59 0.57 0.08
C ASP A 82 24.02 1.15 1.44
N ARG A 83 23.90 0.31 2.47
CA ARG A 83 24.39 0.58 3.83
C ARG A 83 25.48 -0.46 4.17
N PRO A 84 26.74 -0.11 3.96
CA PRO A 84 27.85 -1.06 4.17
C PRO A 84 27.97 -1.53 5.62
N ASP A 85 27.55 -0.71 6.60
CA ASP A 85 27.72 -0.96 8.03
C ASP A 85 26.97 -2.22 8.50
N ASP A 86 25.78 -2.49 7.93
CA ASP A 86 24.94 -3.63 8.27
C ASP A 86 24.51 -4.45 7.05
N GLY A 87 24.94 -4.07 5.87
CA GLY A 87 24.63 -4.69 4.59
C GLY A 87 23.14 -4.58 4.21
N SER A 88 22.39 -3.65 4.81
CA SER A 88 21.01 -3.34 4.43
C SER A 88 20.93 -2.38 3.26
N TRP A 89 19.73 -2.19 2.71
CA TRP A 89 19.46 -1.24 1.64
C TRP A 89 18.30 -0.32 2.01
N ASP A 90 18.45 0.96 1.73
CA ASP A 90 17.34 1.91 1.70
C ASP A 90 16.92 2.09 0.24
N ILE A 91 15.70 1.71 -0.08
CA ILE A 91 15.15 1.83 -1.43
C ILE A 91 13.91 2.71 -1.45
N THR A 92 13.68 3.36 -2.60
CA THR A 92 12.40 4.03 -2.87
C THR A 92 11.76 3.37 -4.09
N LEU A 93 10.54 2.90 -3.88
CA LEU A 93 9.70 2.30 -4.90
C LEU A 93 8.66 3.31 -5.38
N MET A 94 8.39 3.32 -6.69
CA MET A 94 7.30 4.06 -7.31
C MET A 94 6.31 3.05 -7.89
N GLY A 95 5.09 3.00 -7.36
CA GLY A 95 4.01 2.19 -7.92
C GLY A 95 3.64 2.64 -9.33
N ARG A 96 3.59 1.71 -10.28
CA ARG A 96 3.31 1.97 -11.70
C ARG A 96 1.89 1.62 -12.09
N ARG A 97 1.55 0.35 -11.96
CA ARG A 97 0.24 -0.18 -12.35
C ARG A 97 -0.14 -1.40 -11.54
N ARG A 98 -1.43 -1.62 -11.39
CA ARG A 98 -1.98 -2.81 -10.74
C ARG A 98 -1.62 -4.05 -11.55
N MET A 99 -1.21 -5.10 -10.85
CA MET A 99 -0.89 -6.39 -11.44
C MET A 99 -1.59 -7.53 -10.71
N ARG A 100 -1.67 -8.68 -11.37
CA ARG A 100 -2.12 -9.94 -10.78
C ARG A 100 -1.07 -11.03 -10.99
N VAL A 101 -0.69 -11.68 -9.92
CA VAL A 101 0.20 -12.85 -9.94
C VAL A 101 -0.58 -14.06 -10.41
N GLU A 102 -0.19 -14.62 -11.55
CA GLU A 102 -0.80 -15.82 -12.12
C GLU A 102 -0.09 -17.06 -11.60
N GLU A 103 1.23 -17.12 -11.77
CA GLU A 103 2.02 -18.28 -11.44
C GLU A 103 3.42 -17.89 -10.95
N LEU A 104 3.93 -18.63 -9.96
CA LEU A 104 5.33 -18.55 -9.54
C LEU A 104 6.16 -19.44 -10.48
N VAL A 105 6.98 -18.82 -11.32
CA VAL A 105 7.78 -19.50 -12.34
C VAL A 105 9.03 -20.12 -11.74
N SER A 106 9.65 -19.43 -10.80
CA SER A 106 10.87 -19.90 -10.14
C SER A 106 10.87 -19.55 -8.65
N LYS A 107 11.33 -20.50 -7.85
CA LYS A 107 11.68 -20.29 -6.44
C LYS A 107 13.17 -20.61 -6.32
N THR A 108 14.02 -19.67 -6.77
CA THR A 108 15.45 -19.77 -6.44
C THR A 108 15.63 -19.53 -4.94
N ARG A 109 16.81 -19.87 -4.39
CA ARG A 109 17.13 -19.61 -2.98
C ARG A 109 17.03 -18.11 -2.64
N THR A 110 17.16 -17.25 -3.64
CA THR A 110 17.25 -15.79 -3.51
C THR A 110 15.98 -15.07 -3.91
N ASN A 111 15.27 -15.48 -4.97
CA ASN A 111 14.16 -14.67 -5.51
C ASN A 111 12.95 -15.53 -5.91
N ALA A 112 11.75 -15.05 -5.58
CA ALA A 112 10.53 -15.53 -6.18
C ALA A 112 10.26 -14.71 -7.46
N VAL A 113 10.15 -15.39 -8.59
CA VAL A 113 9.81 -14.79 -9.87
C VAL A 113 8.44 -15.30 -10.29
N ALA A 114 7.57 -14.42 -10.73
CA ALA A 114 6.22 -14.78 -11.13
C ALA A 114 5.83 -14.23 -12.50
N THR A 115 5.01 -14.98 -13.20
CA THR A 115 4.24 -14.47 -14.33
C THR A 115 3.09 -13.61 -13.79
N VAL A 116 2.99 -12.39 -14.30
CA VAL A 116 1.95 -11.44 -13.92
C VAL A 116 1.15 -10.98 -15.12
N THR A 117 -0.09 -10.63 -14.89
CA THR A 117 -0.99 -9.95 -15.84
C THR A 117 -1.36 -8.59 -15.33
N TYR A 118 -1.81 -7.73 -16.22
CA TYR A 118 -2.21 -6.36 -15.88
C TYR A 118 -3.71 -6.19 -16.16
N PRO A 119 -4.56 -6.34 -15.12
CA PRO A 119 -5.97 -6.01 -15.24
C PRO A 119 -6.13 -4.52 -15.62
N PRO A 120 -6.99 -4.19 -16.59
CA PRO A 120 -7.20 -2.81 -16.97
C PRO A 120 -7.75 -2.00 -15.78
N ASP A 121 -7.22 -0.80 -15.59
CA ASP A 121 -7.86 0.19 -14.72
C ASP A 121 -8.89 0.95 -15.53
N ILE A 122 -10.15 0.86 -15.12
CA ILE A 122 -11.29 1.53 -15.75
C ILE A 122 -12.00 2.40 -14.73
N GLU A 123 -12.67 3.44 -15.20
CA GLU A 123 -13.39 4.36 -14.31
C GLU A 123 -14.61 3.69 -13.67
N GLY A 124 -15.31 2.85 -14.43
CA GLY A 124 -16.59 2.29 -14.03
C GLY A 124 -17.70 3.35 -14.07
N PRO A 125 -18.89 3.07 -13.51
CA PRO A 125 -20.02 3.98 -13.47
C PRO A 125 -19.84 5.09 -12.41
N ALA A 126 -18.69 5.79 -12.44
CA ALA A 126 -18.42 6.91 -11.54
C ALA A 126 -19.05 8.17 -12.11
N GLY A 127 -20.22 8.56 -11.64
CA GLY A 127 -20.74 9.90 -11.85
C GLY A 127 -19.96 10.95 -11.04
N PRO A 128 -20.03 12.25 -11.42
CA PRO A 128 -19.38 13.33 -10.68
C PRO A 128 -19.74 13.36 -9.19
N GLU A 129 -20.93 12.91 -8.84
CA GLU A 129 -21.42 12.83 -7.45
C GLU A 129 -20.57 11.87 -6.60
N SER A 130 -20.16 10.72 -7.15
CA SER A 130 -19.36 9.74 -6.39
C SER A 130 -17.96 10.26 -6.08
N VAL A 131 -17.38 11.05 -6.98
CA VAL A 131 -16.11 11.74 -6.76
C VAL A 131 -16.26 12.79 -5.66
N THR A 132 -17.30 13.64 -5.75
CA THR A 132 -17.58 14.68 -4.77
C THR A 132 -17.80 14.10 -3.37
N VAL A 133 -18.58 13.03 -3.25
CA VAL A 133 -18.85 12.37 -1.97
C VAL A 133 -17.57 11.76 -1.37
N ALA A 134 -16.71 11.18 -2.20
CA ALA A 134 -15.43 10.62 -1.75
C ALA A 134 -14.48 11.72 -1.25
N LEU A 135 -14.40 12.85 -1.96
CA LEU A 135 -13.59 14.01 -1.54
C LEU A 135 -14.09 14.59 -0.21
N GLN A 136 -15.39 14.77 -0.05
CA GLN A 136 -15.97 15.26 1.20
C GLN A 136 -15.68 14.32 2.38
N ALA A 137 -15.83 13.02 2.17
CA ALA A 137 -15.51 12.03 3.20
C ALA A 137 -14.03 12.06 3.58
N PHE A 138 -13.15 12.21 2.58
CA PHE A 138 -11.71 12.31 2.79
C PHE A 138 -11.32 13.59 3.54
N GLU A 139 -11.89 14.73 3.20
CA GLU A 139 -11.64 15.99 3.91
C GLU A 139 -12.10 15.92 5.36
N ALA A 140 -13.30 15.37 5.61
CA ALA A 140 -13.78 15.16 6.98
C ALA A 140 -12.87 14.26 7.80
N TYR A 141 -12.40 13.15 7.22
CA TYR A 141 -11.43 12.25 7.85
C TYR A 141 -10.11 12.95 8.16
N ARG A 142 -9.53 13.65 7.17
CA ARG A 142 -8.26 14.37 7.32
C ARG A 142 -8.32 15.40 8.44
N ASN A 143 -9.40 16.19 8.50
CA ASN A 143 -9.61 17.19 9.54
C ASN A 143 -9.72 16.52 10.92
N ALA A 144 -10.49 15.44 11.04
CA ALA A 144 -10.61 14.71 12.29
C ALA A 144 -9.27 14.10 12.76
N VAL A 145 -8.46 13.55 11.85
CA VAL A 145 -7.12 13.06 12.18
C VAL A 145 -6.21 14.20 12.65
N ALA A 146 -6.23 15.36 11.99
CA ALA A 146 -5.42 16.53 12.37
C ALA A 146 -5.83 17.08 13.73
N ASP A 147 -7.12 17.21 14.02
CA ASP A 147 -7.66 17.68 15.29
C ASP A 147 -7.25 16.81 16.50
N HIS A 148 -6.96 15.53 16.24
CA HIS A 148 -6.49 14.57 17.26
C HIS A 148 -4.97 14.36 17.26
N GLY A 149 -4.19 15.24 16.62
CA GLY A 149 -2.73 15.19 16.60
C GLY A 149 -2.14 14.09 15.73
N GLY A 150 -2.92 13.52 14.84
CA GLY A 150 -2.45 12.54 13.85
C GLY A 150 -1.59 13.20 12.75
N PRO A 151 -0.91 12.39 11.94
CA PRO A 151 -0.04 12.90 10.90
C PRO A 151 -0.83 13.73 9.89
N GLN A 152 -0.36 14.94 9.61
CA GLN A 152 -0.92 15.73 8.52
C GLN A 152 -0.55 15.07 7.19
N VAL A 153 -1.55 14.59 6.48
CA VAL A 153 -1.38 14.10 5.11
C VAL A 153 -1.34 15.32 4.19
N ALA A 154 -0.12 15.75 3.86
CA ALA A 154 0.05 16.77 2.82
C ALA A 154 -0.27 16.13 1.47
N ILE A 155 -1.32 16.61 0.84
CA ILE A 155 -1.60 16.34 -0.57
C ILE A 155 -1.46 17.70 -1.26
N ASP A 156 -0.34 17.89 -1.94
CA ASP A 156 -0.06 19.15 -2.60
C ASP A 156 -1.04 19.39 -3.75
N GLU A 157 -1.45 18.35 -4.47
CA GLU A 157 -2.40 18.43 -5.56
C GLU A 157 -3.10 17.08 -5.78
N LEU A 158 -4.43 17.05 -5.78
CA LEU A 158 -5.19 15.85 -6.09
C LEU A 158 -5.40 15.74 -7.61
N PRO A 159 -5.17 14.57 -8.21
CA PRO A 159 -5.47 14.35 -9.61
C PRO A 159 -6.96 14.55 -9.91
N SER A 160 -7.28 15.13 -11.07
CA SER A 160 -8.66 15.29 -11.54
C SER A 160 -9.25 14.00 -12.10
N GLU A 161 -8.41 13.13 -12.67
CA GLU A 161 -8.81 11.88 -13.30
C GLU A 161 -9.29 10.85 -12.25
N PRO A 162 -10.50 10.27 -12.38
CA PRO A 162 -11.09 9.42 -11.34
C PRO A 162 -10.23 8.22 -10.95
N ILE A 163 -9.52 7.61 -11.90
CA ILE A 163 -8.62 6.48 -11.63
C ILE A 163 -7.47 6.93 -10.73
N ALA A 164 -6.74 7.95 -11.13
CA ALA A 164 -5.61 8.50 -10.39
C ALA A 164 -6.04 9.04 -9.02
N LEU A 165 -7.16 9.78 -8.97
CA LEU A 165 -7.75 10.28 -7.75
C LEU A 165 -8.06 9.18 -6.75
N SER A 166 -8.70 8.10 -7.20
CA SER A 166 -9.06 6.98 -6.33
C SER A 166 -7.85 6.31 -5.67
N TYR A 167 -6.72 6.22 -6.37
CA TYR A 167 -5.47 5.72 -5.80
C TYR A 167 -4.79 6.76 -4.90
N ALA A 168 -4.80 8.03 -5.26
CA ALA A 168 -4.23 9.10 -4.44
C ALA A 168 -4.93 9.18 -3.07
N LEU A 169 -6.27 9.17 -3.05
CA LEU A 169 -7.04 9.16 -1.81
C LEU A 169 -6.76 7.90 -0.97
N ALA A 170 -6.70 6.70 -1.60
CA ALA A 170 -6.35 5.46 -0.89
C ALA A 170 -4.93 5.47 -0.32
N THR A 171 -3.98 6.11 -1.01
CA THR A 171 -2.59 6.28 -0.55
C THR A 171 -2.51 7.19 0.67
N ALA A 172 -3.31 8.25 0.67
CA ALA A 172 -3.31 9.29 1.68
C ALA A 172 -4.05 8.92 2.98
N THR A 173 -4.61 7.72 3.07
CA THR A 173 -5.35 7.25 4.25
C THR A 173 -4.54 6.24 5.04
N THR A 174 -4.66 6.31 6.38
CA THR A 174 -4.04 5.33 7.30
C THR A 174 -5.04 4.22 7.62
N LEU A 175 -5.33 3.39 6.62
CA LEU A 175 -6.23 2.24 6.76
C LEU A 175 -5.45 0.96 7.07
N PRO A 176 -6.04 -0.02 7.77
CA PRO A 176 -5.47 -1.35 7.97
C PRO A 176 -5.09 -2.04 6.65
N LEU A 177 -4.09 -2.93 6.69
CA LEU A 177 -3.60 -3.67 5.51
C LEU A 177 -4.73 -4.31 4.70
N ARG A 178 -5.66 -4.98 5.39
CA ARG A 178 -6.80 -5.67 4.78
C ARG A 178 -7.68 -4.71 3.97
N GLU A 179 -7.97 -3.54 4.51
CA GLU A 179 -8.80 -2.53 3.85
C GLU A 179 -8.08 -1.92 2.65
N ARG A 180 -6.79 -1.60 2.79
CA ARG A 180 -5.96 -1.14 1.67
C ARG A 180 -5.93 -2.17 0.54
N GLN A 181 -5.84 -3.47 0.87
CA GLN A 181 -5.87 -4.53 -0.12
C GLN A 181 -7.23 -4.61 -0.85
N VAL A 182 -8.33 -4.47 -0.13
CA VAL A 182 -9.69 -4.41 -0.72
C VAL A 182 -9.83 -3.23 -1.69
N LEU A 183 -9.18 -2.10 -1.40
CA LEU A 183 -9.15 -0.94 -2.31
C LEU A 183 -8.31 -1.23 -3.57
N LEU A 184 -7.15 -1.87 -3.43
CA LEU A 184 -6.33 -2.25 -4.58
C LEU A 184 -7.04 -3.28 -5.48
N GLU A 185 -7.79 -4.21 -4.89
CA GLU A 185 -8.55 -5.25 -5.59
C GLU A 185 -9.87 -4.76 -6.20
N ALA A 186 -10.26 -3.50 -5.97
CA ALA A 186 -11.50 -2.95 -6.51
C ALA A 186 -11.54 -3.07 -8.04
N PRO A 187 -12.66 -3.50 -8.64
CA PRO A 187 -12.76 -3.76 -10.07
C PRO A 187 -12.55 -2.52 -10.93
N HIS A 188 -12.92 -1.34 -10.43
CA HIS A 188 -12.82 -0.06 -11.13
C HIS A 188 -12.76 1.11 -10.14
N ALA A 189 -12.44 2.32 -10.63
CA ALA A 189 -12.26 3.52 -9.79
C ALA A 189 -13.52 3.88 -8.99
N ALA A 190 -14.70 3.82 -9.60
CA ALA A 190 -15.96 4.08 -8.91
C ALA A 190 -16.16 3.16 -7.69
N ALA A 191 -15.92 1.85 -7.84
CA ALA A 191 -16.03 0.92 -6.73
C ALA A 191 -14.98 1.19 -5.65
N ARG A 192 -13.77 1.63 -6.04
CA ARG A 192 -12.71 2.00 -5.11
C ARG A 192 -13.10 3.23 -4.30
N LEU A 193 -13.59 4.29 -4.95
CA LEU A 193 -14.07 5.51 -4.30
C LEU A 193 -15.24 5.22 -3.34
N GLN A 194 -16.20 4.42 -3.78
CA GLN A 194 -17.34 4.04 -2.94
C GLN A 194 -16.91 3.26 -1.69
N ARG A 195 -16.03 2.26 -1.83
CA ARG A 195 -15.50 1.50 -0.70
C ARG A 195 -14.71 2.39 0.25
N LEU A 196 -13.83 3.24 -0.31
CA LEU A 196 -13.06 4.20 0.48
C LEU A 196 -13.98 5.12 1.28
N THR A 197 -15.00 5.69 0.66
CA THR A 197 -16.00 6.55 1.35
C THR A 197 -16.64 5.85 2.54
N LEU A 198 -17.01 4.59 2.39
CA LEU A 198 -17.60 3.80 3.50
C LEU A 198 -16.59 3.57 4.62
N MET A 199 -15.36 3.18 4.28
CA MET A 199 -14.28 2.99 5.27
C MET A 199 -13.98 4.27 6.03
N LEU A 200 -13.86 5.41 5.34
CA LEU A 200 -13.59 6.69 5.98
C LEU A 200 -14.71 7.16 6.90
N ARG A 201 -15.96 6.87 6.58
CA ARG A 201 -17.09 7.15 7.49
C ARG A 201 -17.02 6.32 8.76
N VAL A 202 -16.62 5.06 8.66
CA VAL A 202 -16.43 4.19 9.84
C VAL A 202 -15.28 4.70 10.70
N GLU A 203 -14.13 5.03 10.10
CA GLU A 203 -12.98 5.59 10.80
C GLU A 203 -13.33 6.93 11.49
N LEU A 204 -14.02 7.80 10.78
CA LEU A 204 -14.47 9.08 11.34
C LEU A 204 -15.38 8.89 12.56
N ALA A 205 -16.33 7.96 12.49
CA ALA A 205 -17.19 7.64 13.62
C ALA A 205 -16.39 7.06 14.81
N ALA A 206 -15.38 6.23 14.55
CA ALA A 206 -14.50 5.69 15.58
C ALA A 206 -13.66 6.79 16.25
N ILE A 207 -13.07 7.71 15.47
CA ILE A 207 -12.31 8.86 16.00
C ILE A 207 -13.20 9.71 16.90
N GLN A 208 -14.41 10.05 16.47
CA GLN A 208 -15.37 10.85 17.23
C GLN A 208 -15.84 10.15 18.52
N ALA A 209 -16.02 8.82 18.47
CA ALA A 209 -16.41 8.04 19.64
C ALA A 209 -15.31 8.03 20.70
N VAL A 210 -14.03 7.92 20.32
CA VAL A 210 -12.89 8.00 21.24
C VAL A 210 -12.80 9.40 21.85
N ALA A 211 -12.96 10.46 21.08
CA ALA A 211 -12.92 11.84 21.54
C ALA A 211 -14.04 12.17 22.54
N SER A 212 -15.18 11.50 22.44
CA SER A 212 -16.34 11.71 23.33
C SER A 212 -16.26 10.96 24.66
N LEU A 213 -15.24 10.09 24.86
CA LEU A 213 -15.06 9.37 26.14
C LEU A 213 -14.64 10.34 27.23
N PRO A 214 -15.40 10.45 28.36
CA PRO A 214 -15.03 11.33 29.46
C PRO A 214 -13.66 10.95 30.03
N ALA A 215 -12.76 11.92 30.21
CA ALA A 215 -11.42 11.75 30.78
C ALA A 215 -11.45 11.07 32.17
N THR A 216 -12.57 11.13 32.89
CA THR A 216 -12.81 10.48 34.17
C THR A 216 -12.73 8.95 34.16
N ARG A 217 -12.89 8.28 32.99
CA ARG A 217 -12.70 6.83 32.91
C ARG A 217 -11.22 6.42 32.81
N LEU A 218 -10.34 7.27 32.28
CA LEU A 218 -8.90 7.04 32.24
C LEU A 218 -8.21 7.33 33.59
N ALA A 219 -8.80 8.19 34.42
CA ALA A 219 -8.27 8.54 35.75
C ALA A 219 -8.56 7.49 36.85
N ARG A 220 -9.39 6.47 36.58
CA ARG A 220 -9.76 5.46 37.56
C ARG A 220 -8.84 4.23 37.62
N THR A 221 -7.79 4.18 36.87
CA THR A 221 -6.68 3.23 37.04
C THR A 221 -5.52 3.88 37.82
N GLY A 222 -5.87 4.67 38.83
CA GLY A 222 -4.90 5.16 39.79
C GLY A 222 -4.30 3.97 40.55
N TRP A 223 -3.06 3.63 40.20
CA TRP A 223 -2.24 2.74 41.01
C TRP A 223 -2.08 3.33 42.39
N SER A 224 -2.58 2.62 43.39
CA SER A 224 -2.35 2.94 44.80
C SER A 224 -1.21 2.07 45.32
N PRO A 225 -0.05 2.59 45.67
CA PRO A 225 0.98 1.82 46.36
C PRO A 225 0.55 1.66 47.84
N ASN A 226 0.34 0.42 48.23
CA ASN A 226 0.51 -0.02 49.64
C ASN A 226 1.80 -0.79 49.70
#